data_c0849f147c030e897d86e8d5ffd076f2
#
_entry.id   c0849f147c030e897d86e8d5ffd076f2
#
_cell.length_a   1.000
_cell.length_b   1.000
_cell.length_c   1.000
_cell.angle_alpha   90.00
_cell.angle_beta   90.00
_cell.angle_gamma   90.00
#
_symmetry.space_group_name_H-M   'P 1'
#
loop_
_entity.id
_entity.type
_entity.pdbx_description
1 polymer ?
#
loop_
_entity_poly.entity_id
_entity_poly.type
_entity_poly.pdbx_seq_one_letter_code
_entity_poly.pdbx_strand_id
1 'polypeptide(L)'
;MRRFFLPQALCLLLLTSLHAQDAGAFDIPKTDEGLPGAGPIRRYDWFQKLWTRKRSAWAKEVDVKQGALVFFGDSITQGWGDNIGGAFDAKVANRGISGDTTRGMLLRLKEDVLSLKPSGVVMLMGTNDLEEGAEPAVIAGNLRLIIAELKAANSEMPIVLCNVFPSHESKKRPAEKIKEINKLYAAAVKGDRQITVINTWAMFADENGNARKAEFPDLLHPNGTGYQMWGNTLRPVLETLDLVKVPVDDFKPEPGYEMLFNGMDLTGWGYRQKKTLKKTENFDGKIDSKEHRYLAKHGRLIVTTPPEGRAFTQLWTHQEFGSDFTLKLEFRANAEADSGVFIRKPQLQCRDYLVAGPYKELKKYKAGDWNEIVVEVKGRVAHCSCNGEVLEAEFKLPLSGPIGLEGDRGQMEYRRIRLKKN
;
A
#
# COMPACT_ATOMS: atom_id res chain seq x y z
N MET A 1 -54.42 -56.38 -27.11
CA MET A 1 -54.36 -54.90 -27.38
C MET A 1 -53.17 -54.36 -26.51
N ARG A 2 -52.04 -54.12 -27.11
CA ARG A 2 -50.89 -53.50 -26.46
C ARG A 2 -50.77 -52.10 -26.95
N ARG A 3 -50.94 -51.11 -26.06
CA ARG A 3 -50.71 -49.68 -26.35
C ARG A 3 -49.28 -49.35 -26.14
N PHE A 4 -48.58 -48.87 -27.17
CA PHE A 4 -47.25 -48.28 -27.12
C PHE A 4 -47.39 -46.83 -26.64
N PHE A 5 -46.67 -46.45 -25.59
CA PHE A 5 -46.41 -45.09 -25.20
C PHE A 5 -45.06 -44.63 -25.77
N LEU A 6 -45.06 -43.61 -26.61
CA LEU A 6 -43.87 -42.87 -27.01
C LEU A 6 -43.54 -41.83 -25.91
N PRO A 7 -42.29 -41.68 -25.50
CA PRO A 7 -41.91 -40.56 -24.68
C PRO A 7 -41.61 -39.34 -25.56
N GLN A 8 -42.33 -38.24 -25.29
CA GLN A 8 -42.03 -36.92 -25.85
C GLN A 8 -40.72 -36.41 -25.19
N ALA A 9 -39.66 -36.25 -25.99
CA ALA A 9 -38.45 -35.56 -25.59
C ALA A 9 -38.73 -34.04 -25.55
N LEU A 10 -38.74 -33.47 -24.34
CA LEU A 10 -38.84 -32.05 -24.09
C LEU A 10 -37.43 -31.43 -24.33
N CYS A 11 -37.27 -30.84 -25.52
CA CYS A 11 -36.08 -30.07 -25.87
C CYS A 11 -36.10 -28.73 -25.11
N LEU A 12 -35.36 -28.64 -23.97
CA LEU A 12 -35.15 -27.38 -23.26
C LEU A 12 -34.18 -26.52 -24.07
N LEU A 13 -34.71 -25.60 -24.87
CA LEU A 13 -33.94 -24.50 -25.48
C LEU A 13 -33.49 -23.55 -24.34
N LEU A 14 -32.24 -23.69 -23.92
CA LEU A 14 -31.55 -22.68 -23.14
C LEU A 14 -31.34 -21.46 -24.05
N LEU A 15 -32.25 -20.52 -23.98
CA LEU A 15 -32.09 -19.17 -24.49
C LEU A 15 -31.06 -18.48 -23.63
N THR A 16 -29.78 -18.54 -24.03
CA THR A 16 -28.78 -17.58 -23.56
C THR A 16 -29.17 -16.22 -24.09
N SER A 17 -29.83 -15.43 -23.25
CA SER A 17 -30.01 -14.01 -23.50
C SER A 17 -28.67 -13.32 -23.57
N LEU A 18 -28.07 -13.21 -24.75
CA LEU A 18 -27.12 -12.15 -25.03
C LEU A 18 -27.89 -10.84 -24.82
N HIS A 19 -27.67 -10.22 -23.66
CA HIS A 19 -28.07 -8.83 -23.49
C HIS A 19 -27.25 -8.02 -24.50
N ALA A 20 -27.84 -7.65 -25.62
CA ALA A 20 -27.36 -6.54 -26.41
C ALA A 20 -27.40 -5.33 -25.48
N GLN A 21 -26.21 -4.89 -24.99
CA GLN A 21 -26.14 -3.67 -24.21
C GLN A 21 -26.59 -2.54 -25.13
N ASP A 22 -27.63 -1.82 -24.71
CA ASP A 22 -28.20 -0.69 -25.44
C ASP A 22 -27.09 0.30 -25.81
N ALA A 23 -27.09 0.73 -27.07
CA ALA A 23 -26.25 1.84 -27.53
C ALA A 23 -26.56 3.06 -26.64
N GLY A 24 -25.56 3.48 -25.82
CA GLY A 24 -25.74 4.54 -24.81
C GLY A 24 -25.63 4.10 -23.36
N ALA A 25 -25.60 2.80 -23.04
CA ALA A 25 -25.51 2.29 -21.66
C ALA A 25 -24.30 2.79 -20.88
N PHE A 26 -23.23 3.23 -21.58
CA PHE A 26 -22.03 3.78 -20.98
C PHE A 26 -21.83 5.27 -21.29
N ASP A 27 -22.81 5.96 -21.80
CA ASP A 27 -22.69 7.39 -22.07
C ASP A 27 -22.70 8.20 -20.78
N ILE A 28 -21.97 9.31 -20.79
CA ILE A 28 -22.00 10.25 -19.69
C ILE A 28 -23.35 10.99 -19.70
N PRO A 29 -24.07 11.05 -18.57
CA PRO A 29 -25.32 11.81 -18.49
C PRO A 29 -25.14 13.27 -18.92
N LYS A 30 -26.09 13.79 -19.71
CA LYS A 30 -26.02 15.14 -20.27
C LYS A 30 -26.15 16.25 -19.22
N THR A 31 -26.86 15.97 -18.13
CA THR A 31 -27.08 16.89 -17.00
C THR A 31 -26.59 16.27 -15.70
N ASP A 32 -26.46 17.09 -14.69
CA ASP A 32 -26.03 16.66 -13.33
C ASP A 32 -27.22 16.29 -12.44
N GLU A 33 -28.44 16.48 -12.91
CA GLU A 33 -29.65 16.25 -12.13
C GLU A 33 -29.78 14.78 -11.70
N GLY A 34 -29.96 14.56 -10.40
CA GLY A 34 -30.10 13.22 -9.81
C GLY A 34 -28.78 12.43 -9.71
N LEU A 35 -27.67 12.95 -10.20
CA LEU A 35 -26.39 12.24 -10.11
C LEU A 35 -25.77 12.36 -8.72
N PRO A 36 -25.11 11.29 -8.22
CA PRO A 36 -24.45 11.32 -6.93
C PRO A 36 -23.20 12.21 -6.94
N GLY A 37 -22.75 12.61 -5.76
CA GLY A 37 -21.57 13.42 -5.57
C GLY A 37 -21.74 14.86 -6.01
N ALA A 38 -20.64 15.59 -6.00
CA ALA A 38 -20.59 17.00 -6.36
C ALA A 38 -19.34 17.34 -7.18
N GLY A 39 -19.34 18.53 -7.80
CA GLY A 39 -18.20 18.97 -8.62
C GLY A 39 -18.29 18.51 -10.07
N PRO A 40 -17.20 18.67 -10.82
CA PRO A 40 -17.21 18.52 -12.27
C PRO A 40 -17.29 17.06 -12.71
N ILE A 41 -18.01 16.86 -13.80
CA ILE A 41 -17.95 15.67 -14.66
C ILE A 41 -17.49 16.16 -16.02
N ARG A 42 -16.39 15.61 -16.54
CA ARG A 42 -15.93 16.01 -17.88
C ARG A 42 -16.89 15.57 -18.96
N ARG A 43 -17.19 16.48 -19.89
CA ARG A 43 -18.10 16.24 -21.04
C ARG A 43 -17.51 16.72 -22.36
N TYR A 44 -16.17 16.89 -22.43
CA TYR A 44 -15.49 17.19 -23.70
C TYR A 44 -15.66 16.03 -24.67
N ASP A 45 -15.82 16.28 -25.96
CA ASP A 45 -16.04 15.26 -26.98
C ASP A 45 -15.01 14.14 -26.95
N TRP A 46 -13.73 14.49 -26.77
CA TRP A 46 -12.66 13.51 -26.69
C TRP A 46 -12.81 12.61 -25.44
N PHE A 47 -13.25 13.17 -24.33
CA PHE A 47 -13.43 12.44 -23.08
C PHE A 47 -14.63 11.52 -23.14
N GLN A 48 -15.76 11.97 -23.67
CA GLN A 48 -16.95 11.13 -23.86
C GLN A 48 -16.63 9.92 -24.76
N LYS A 49 -15.95 10.14 -25.89
CA LYS A 49 -15.49 9.06 -26.78
C LYS A 49 -14.57 8.07 -26.07
N LEU A 50 -13.61 8.54 -25.26
CA LEU A 50 -12.69 7.70 -24.51
C LEU A 50 -13.45 6.90 -23.43
N TRP A 51 -14.31 7.57 -22.68
CA TRP A 51 -15.13 6.99 -21.62
C TRP A 51 -16.00 5.84 -22.14
N THR A 52 -16.84 6.08 -23.14
CA THR A 52 -17.72 5.07 -23.72
C THR A 52 -16.91 3.91 -24.31
N ARG A 53 -15.83 4.21 -25.05
CA ARG A 53 -14.98 3.16 -25.63
C ARG A 53 -14.35 2.26 -24.57
N LYS A 54 -13.77 2.83 -23.48
CA LYS A 54 -13.14 2.07 -22.42
C LYS A 54 -14.14 1.19 -21.70
N ARG A 55 -15.27 1.74 -21.28
CA ARG A 55 -16.30 1.04 -20.52
C ARG A 55 -16.97 -0.06 -21.34
N SER A 56 -17.27 0.19 -22.62
CA SER A 56 -17.79 -0.83 -23.54
C SER A 56 -16.81 -2.00 -23.76
N ALA A 57 -15.48 -1.73 -23.76
CA ALA A 57 -14.48 -2.79 -23.82
C ALA A 57 -14.44 -3.59 -22.51
N TRP A 58 -14.43 -2.93 -21.36
CA TRP A 58 -14.39 -3.56 -20.05
C TRP A 58 -15.62 -4.40 -19.72
N ALA A 59 -16.79 -3.99 -20.20
CA ALA A 59 -18.01 -4.76 -20.05
C ALA A 59 -17.92 -6.17 -20.66
N LYS A 60 -17.12 -6.33 -21.72
CA LYS A 60 -16.87 -7.63 -22.37
C LYS A 60 -15.90 -8.51 -21.59
N GLU A 61 -15.18 -7.95 -20.64
CA GLU A 61 -14.13 -8.62 -19.87
C GLU A 61 -14.56 -8.96 -18.44
N VAL A 62 -15.80 -8.62 -18.04
CA VAL A 62 -16.25 -8.77 -16.65
C VAL A 62 -16.04 -10.17 -16.14
N ASP A 63 -16.44 -11.21 -16.89
CA ASP A 63 -16.31 -12.61 -16.46
C ASP A 63 -14.85 -13.04 -16.30
N VAL A 64 -14.01 -12.62 -17.24
CA VAL A 64 -12.57 -12.96 -17.21
C VAL A 64 -11.84 -12.24 -16.06
N LYS A 65 -12.31 -11.05 -15.70
CA LYS A 65 -11.70 -10.19 -14.66
C LYS A 65 -12.34 -10.37 -13.28
N GLN A 66 -13.26 -11.33 -13.08
CA GLN A 66 -13.82 -11.61 -11.74
C GLN A 66 -12.71 -11.90 -10.73
N GLY A 67 -12.80 -11.29 -9.54
CA GLY A 67 -11.83 -11.43 -8.46
C GLY A 67 -10.47 -10.75 -8.71
N ALA A 68 -10.35 -9.88 -9.72
CA ALA A 68 -9.10 -9.16 -9.98
C ALA A 68 -8.80 -8.11 -8.91
N LEU A 69 -7.52 -7.83 -8.68
CA LEU A 69 -7.08 -6.61 -8.01
C LEU A 69 -7.34 -5.43 -8.95
N VAL A 70 -8.20 -4.51 -8.56
CA VAL A 70 -8.59 -3.37 -9.39
C VAL A 70 -7.72 -2.16 -9.09
N PHE A 71 -7.12 -1.58 -10.13
CA PHE A 71 -6.51 -0.26 -10.07
C PHE A 71 -7.49 0.77 -10.62
N PHE A 72 -7.99 1.63 -9.75
CA PHE A 72 -9.07 2.57 -10.03
C PHE A 72 -8.58 4.02 -9.98
N GLY A 73 -8.70 4.74 -11.10
CA GLY A 73 -8.16 6.09 -11.21
C GLY A 73 -8.34 6.74 -12.58
N ASP A 74 -7.47 7.69 -12.85
CA ASP A 74 -7.46 8.55 -14.04
C ASP A 74 -6.37 8.19 -15.07
N SER A 75 -5.79 9.21 -15.74
CA SER A 75 -4.71 9.04 -16.72
C SER A 75 -3.45 8.40 -16.15
N ILE A 76 -3.15 8.66 -14.88
CA ILE A 76 -1.97 8.09 -14.22
C ILE A 76 -2.16 6.58 -14.07
N THR A 77 -3.31 6.13 -13.65
CA THR A 77 -3.66 4.71 -13.59
C THR A 77 -3.73 4.10 -14.98
N GLN A 78 -4.40 4.76 -15.94
CA GLN A 78 -4.48 4.30 -17.32
C GLN A 78 -3.09 4.14 -17.96
N GLY A 79 -2.19 5.10 -17.71
CA GLY A 79 -0.85 5.17 -18.32
C GLY A 79 0.10 4.04 -17.88
N TRP A 80 -0.19 3.37 -16.76
CA TRP A 80 0.56 2.16 -16.38
C TRP A 80 0.31 1.01 -17.37
N GLY A 81 -0.80 1.06 -18.10
CA GLY A 81 -1.11 0.09 -19.14
C GLY A 81 -1.54 -1.28 -18.60
N ASP A 82 -1.48 -2.27 -19.48
CA ASP A 82 -1.89 -3.64 -19.14
C ASP A 82 -0.78 -4.42 -18.38
N ASN A 83 0.42 -3.84 -18.29
CA ASN A 83 1.58 -4.45 -17.63
C ASN A 83 1.52 -4.45 -16.09
N ILE A 84 0.52 -3.81 -15.48
CA ILE A 84 0.35 -3.81 -14.01
C ILE A 84 0.33 -5.25 -13.47
N GLY A 85 -0.41 -6.16 -14.13
CA GLY A 85 -0.48 -7.57 -13.72
C GLY A 85 0.88 -8.25 -13.66
N GLY A 86 1.72 -8.04 -14.68
CA GLY A 86 3.08 -8.56 -14.70
C GLY A 86 3.99 -7.96 -13.63
N ALA A 87 3.80 -6.67 -13.31
CA ALA A 87 4.56 -6.01 -12.26
C ALA A 87 4.33 -6.64 -10.86
N PHE A 88 3.16 -7.24 -10.62
CA PHE A 88 2.80 -7.79 -9.31
C PHE A 88 2.59 -9.32 -9.29
N ASP A 89 2.72 -10.00 -10.43
CA ASP A 89 2.36 -11.43 -10.59
C ASP A 89 0.95 -11.72 -10.03
N ALA A 90 -0.01 -10.90 -10.48
CA ALA A 90 -1.39 -10.96 -10.01
C ALA A 90 -2.39 -10.76 -11.15
N LYS A 91 -3.61 -11.25 -10.97
CA LYS A 91 -4.73 -10.94 -11.83
C LYS A 91 -5.19 -9.51 -11.57
N VAL A 92 -4.95 -8.61 -12.52
CA VAL A 92 -5.23 -7.17 -12.36
C VAL A 92 -6.25 -6.68 -13.38
N ALA A 93 -7.07 -5.72 -12.96
CA ALA A 93 -7.93 -4.93 -13.84
C ALA A 93 -7.55 -3.44 -13.73
N ASN A 94 -6.98 -2.88 -14.81
CA ASN A 94 -6.75 -1.45 -14.92
C ASN A 94 -8.07 -0.75 -15.29
N ARG A 95 -8.58 0.07 -14.38
CA ARG A 95 -9.82 0.85 -14.53
C ARG A 95 -9.53 2.36 -14.50
N GLY A 96 -8.40 2.75 -15.10
CA GLY A 96 -8.04 4.15 -15.33
C GLY A 96 -8.65 4.72 -16.61
N ILE A 97 -9.22 5.93 -16.53
CA ILE A 97 -9.67 6.71 -17.69
C ILE A 97 -9.00 8.08 -17.65
N SER A 98 -8.21 8.40 -18.67
CA SER A 98 -7.54 9.70 -18.79
C SER A 98 -8.54 10.84 -18.71
N GLY A 99 -8.27 11.80 -17.80
CA GLY A 99 -9.12 12.96 -17.61
C GLY A 99 -10.28 12.76 -16.63
N ASP A 100 -10.46 11.57 -16.08
CA ASP A 100 -11.59 11.31 -15.18
C ASP A 100 -11.47 12.07 -13.85
N THR A 101 -12.60 12.53 -13.34
CA THR A 101 -12.75 13.20 -12.06
C THR A 101 -13.28 12.24 -11.01
N THR A 102 -13.18 12.58 -9.74
CA THR A 102 -13.73 11.74 -8.65
C THR A 102 -15.24 11.52 -8.79
N ARG A 103 -15.98 12.54 -9.26
CA ARG A 103 -17.41 12.38 -9.54
C ARG A 103 -17.69 11.48 -10.74
N GLY A 104 -16.88 11.56 -11.80
CA GLY A 104 -16.95 10.63 -12.93
C GLY A 104 -16.68 9.19 -12.46
N MET A 105 -15.64 8.98 -11.65
CA MET A 105 -15.33 7.68 -11.08
C MET A 105 -16.47 7.13 -10.22
N LEU A 106 -17.13 7.97 -9.42
CA LEU A 106 -18.30 7.57 -8.64
C LEU A 106 -19.44 7.05 -9.54
N LEU A 107 -19.69 7.70 -10.67
CA LEU A 107 -20.73 7.29 -11.61
C LEU A 107 -20.50 5.92 -12.25
N ARG A 108 -19.24 5.53 -12.46
CA ARG A 108 -18.90 4.27 -13.11
C ARG A 108 -18.46 3.16 -12.15
N LEU A 109 -18.47 3.42 -10.85
CA LEU A 109 -17.96 2.52 -9.83
C LEU A 109 -18.64 1.14 -9.88
N LYS A 110 -19.95 1.11 -10.01
CA LYS A 110 -20.74 -0.12 -9.99
C LYS A 110 -20.40 -1.06 -11.15
N GLU A 111 -20.44 -0.54 -12.37
CA GLU A 111 -20.23 -1.33 -13.57
C GLU A 111 -18.77 -1.68 -13.81
N ASP A 112 -17.85 -0.74 -13.53
CA ASP A 112 -16.45 -0.90 -13.90
C ASP A 112 -15.60 -1.57 -12.81
N VAL A 113 -16.04 -1.49 -11.53
CA VAL A 113 -15.28 -1.99 -10.38
C VAL A 113 -16.08 -3.06 -9.63
N LEU A 114 -17.26 -2.73 -9.10
CA LEU A 114 -18.00 -3.65 -8.21
C LEU A 114 -18.49 -4.90 -8.93
N SER A 115 -18.82 -4.79 -10.22
CA SER A 115 -19.20 -5.93 -11.07
C SER A 115 -18.12 -7.01 -11.14
N LEU A 116 -16.85 -6.66 -10.92
CA LEU A 116 -15.72 -7.59 -10.92
C LEU A 116 -15.60 -8.37 -9.61
N LYS A 117 -16.36 -8.04 -8.55
CA LYS A 117 -16.18 -8.61 -7.21
C LYS A 117 -14.68 -8.63 -6.83
N PRO A 118 -14.02 -7.46 -6.81
CA PRO A 118 -12.56 -7.38 -6.73
C PRO A 118 -12.02 -8.05 -5.46
N SER A 119 -10.81 -8.62 -5.55
CA SER A 119 -10.06 -9.09 -4.38
C SER A 119 -9.54 -7.93 -3.52
N GLY A 120 -9.34 -6.77 -4.12
CA GLY A 120 -8.94 -5.51 -3.50
C GLY A 120 -8.98 -4.37 -4.51
N VAL A 121 -8.95 -3.14 -4.02
CA VAL A 121 -8.96 -1.93 -4.86
C VAL A 121 -7.82 -1.00 -4.48
N VAL A 122 -6.99 -0.62 -5.45
CA VAL A 122 -5.98 0.43 -5.34
C VAL A 122 -6.53 1.68 -5.99
N MET A 123 -6.62 2.77 -5.23
CA MET A 123 -7.20 4.03 -5.69
C MET A 123 -6.16 5.14 -5.78
N LEU A 124 -6.18 5.87 -6.90
CA LEU A 124 -5.45 7.12 -7.10
C LEU A 124 -6.36 8.06 -7.89
N MET A 125 -6.82 9.15 -7.28
CA MET A 125 -7.83 10.03 -7.86
C MET A 125 -7.80 11.45 -7.29
N GLY A 126 -8.36 12.42 -8.00
CA GLY A 126 -8.57 13.79 -7.52
C GLY A 126 -7.75 14.87 -8.23
N THR A 127 -6.76 14.49 -9.05
CA THR A 127 -5.91 15.48 -9.73
C THR A 127 -6.64 16.25 -10.82
N ASN A 128 -7.55 15.61 -11.56
CA ASN A 128 -8.32 16.25 -12.63
C ASN A 128 -9.44 17.14 -12.12
N ASP A 129 -9.95 16.88 -10.94
CA ASP A 129 -10.93 17.71 -10.26
C ASP A 129 -10.37 19.12 -10.01
N LEU A 130 -9.08 19.22 -9.63
CA LEU A 130 -8.40 20.52 -9.45
C LEU A 130 -8.29 21.28 -10.76
N GLU A 131 -7.95 20.60 -11.87
CA GLU A 131 -7.90 21.24 -13.20
C GLU A 131 -9.25 21.85 -13.60
N GLU A 132 -10.35 21.16 -13.25
CA GLU A 132 -11.72 21.61 -13.49
C GLU A 132 -12.22 22.62 -12.42
N GLY A 133 -11.37 23.02 -11.48
CA GLY A 133 -11.68 24.04 -10.50
C GLY A 133 -12.45 23.57 -9.26
N ALA A 134 -12.51 22.27 -9.01
CA ALA A 134 -13.14 21.74 -7.80
C ALA A 134 -12.33 22.06 -6.55
N GLU A 135 -13.01 22.35 -5.45
CA GLU A 135 -12.37 22.56 -4.15
C GLU A 135 -12.03 21.22 -3.48
N PRO A 136 -10.94 21.13 -2.71
CA PRO A 136 -10.49 19.92 -2.02
C PRO A 136 -11.57 19.21 -1.20
N ALA A 137 -12.46 19.96 -0.57
CA ALA A 137 -13.57 19.40 0.21
C ALA A 137 -14.59 18.64 -0.64
N VAL A 138 -14.85 19.11 -1.86
CA VAL A 138 -15.74 18.44 -2.82
C VAL A 138 -15.11 17.12 -3.28
N ILE A 139 -13.82 17.13 -3.60
CA ILE A 139 -13.04 15.96 -4.01
C ILE A 139 -13.05 14.90 -2.91
N ALA A 140 -12.80 15.30 -1.67
CA ALA A 140 -12.85 14.40 -0.52
C ALA A 140 -14.27 13.89 -0.22
N GLY A 141 -15.30 14.68 -0.53
CA GLY A 141 -16.70 14.27 -0.47
C GLY A 141 -16.99 13.09 -1.39
N ASN A 142 -16.56 13.17 -2.64
CA ASN A 142 -16.73 12.09 -3.62
C ASN A 142 -15.95 10.82 -3.21
N LEU A 143 -14.73 10.97 -2.68
CA LEU A 143 -13.97 9.83 -2.15
C LEU A 143 -14.76 9.10 -1.05
N ARG A 144 -15.39 9.83 -0.11
CA ARG A 144 -16.20 9.19 0.95
C ARG A 144 -17.35 8.38 0.38
N LEU A 145 -18.02 8.87 -0.66
CA LEU A 145 -19.10 8.15 -1.34
C LEU A 145 -18.57 6.89 -2.02
N ILE A 146 -17.45 6.97 -2.74
CA ILE A 146 -16.79 5.81 -3.37
C ILE A 146 -16.44 4.76 -2.31
N ILE A 147 -15.81 5.17 -1.20
CA ILE A 147 -15.45 4.26 -0.10
C ILE A 147 -16.70 3.61 0.50
N ALA A 148 -17.77 4.37 0.71
CA ALA A 148 -19.03 3.84 1.24
C ALA A 148 -19.60 2.74 0.36
N GLU A 149 -19.64 2.92 -0.95
CA GLU A 149 -20.10 1.93 -1.92
C GLU A 149 -19.20 0.69 -1.96
N LEU A 150 -17.87 0.87 -1.92
CA LEU A 150 -16.90 -0.25 -1.86
C LEU A 150 -17.12 -1.10 -0.60
N LYS A 151 -17.27 -0.45 0.56
CA LYS A 151 -17.51 -1.13 1.85
C LYS A 151 -18.87 -1.79 1.91
N ALA A 152 -19.91 -1.18 1.35
CA ALA A 152 -21.24 -1.78 1.26
C ALA A 152 -21.24 -3.04 0.38
N ALA A 153 -20.43 -3.06 -0.67
CA ALA A 153 -20.29 -4.23 -1.54
C ALA A 153 -19.52 -5.38 -0.88
N ASN A 154 -18.49 -5.08 -0.09
CA ASN A 154 -17.70 -6.08 0.65
C ASN A 154 -16.93 -5.42 1.80
N SER A 155 -17.35 -5.67 3.04
CA SER A 155 -16.74 -5.11 4.26
C SER A 155 -15.34 -5.65 4.58
N GLU A 156 -14.94 -6.76 3.96
CA GLU A 156 -13.64 -7.41 4.19
C GLU A 156 -12.64 -7.13 3.05
N MET A 157 -13.09 -6.54 1.94
CA MET A 157 -12.22 -6.27 0.79
C MET A 157 -11.18 -5.19 1.13
N PRO A 158 -9.87 -5.47 1.01
CA PRO A 158 -8.84 -4.47 1.23
C PRO A 158 -8.92 -3.30 0.24
N ILE A 159 -8.78 -2.08 0.76
CA ILE A 159 -8.75 -0.84 -0.01
C ILE A 159 -7.39 -0.17 0.24
N VAL A 160 -6.65 0.10 -0.83
CA VAL A 160 -5.39 0.85 -0.78
C VAL A 160 -5.63 2.24 -1.39
N LEU A 161 -5.51 3.27 -0.57
CA LEU A 161 -5.67 4.66 -0.98
C LEU A 161 -4.29 5.31 -1.15
N CYS A 162 -3.91 5.61 -2.39
CA CYS A 162 -2.74 6.41 -2.67
C CYS A 162 -3.03 7.90 -2.48
N ASN A 163 -2.14 8.63 -1.83
CA ASN A 163 -2.19 10.08 -1.85
C ASN A 163 -2.10 10.58 -3.28
N VAL A 164 -2.83 11.65 -3.59
CA VAL A 164 -2.75 12.33 -4.89
C VAL A 164 -1.29 12.73 -5.13
N PHE A 165 -0.75 12.37 -6.29
CA PHE A 165 0.62 12.68 -6.66
C PHE A 165 0.83 14.20 -6.73
N PRO A 166 2.05 14.69 -6.48
CA PRO A 166 2.37 16.09 -6.73
C PRO A 166 2.20 16.41 -8.22
N SER A 167 1.93 17.66 -8.51
CA SER A 167 1.88 18.20 -9.86
C SER A 167 2.47 19.61 -9.84
N HIS A 168 1.95 20.55 -10.59
CA HIS A 168 2.45 21.91 -10.66
C HIS A 168 1.33 22.91 -10.93
N GLU A 169 1.52 24.14 -10.49
CA GLU A 169 0.57 25.23 -10.72
C GLU A 169 0.31 25.47 -12.22
N SER A 170 1.35 25.37 -13.07
CA SER A 170 1.19 25.46 -14.54
C SER A 170 0.24 24.43 -15.14
N LYS A 171 -0.08 23.38 -14.40
CA LYS A 171 -1.07 22.35 -14.73
C LYS A 171 -2.41 22.61 -14.01
N LYS A 172 -2.62 23.77 -13.40
CA LYS A 172 -3.78 24.10 -12.55
C LYS A 172 -3.93 23.16 -11.34
N ARG A 173 -2.83 22.62 -10.83
CA ARG A 173 -2.77 21.66 -9.71
C ARG A 173 -1.73 22.13 -8.69
N PRO A 174 -1.99 23.24 -7.96
CA PRO A 174 -1.04 23.82 -7.02
C PRO A 174 -0.78 22.88 -5.85
N ALA A 175 0.46 22.83 -5.38
CA ALA A 175 0.93 21.92 -4.35
C ALA A 175 0.09 22.00 -3.06
N GLU A 176 -0.31 23.21 -2.64
CA GLU A 176 -1.09 23.39 -1.41
C GLU A 176 -2.49 22.77 -1.50
N LYS A 177 -3.17 22.85 -2.65
CA LYS A 177 -4.46 22.17 -2.83
C LYS A 177 -4.31 20.65 -2.84
N ILE A 178 -3.24 20.10 -3.43
CA ILE A 178 -2.96 18.66 -3.39
C ILE A 178 -2.70 18.21 -1.95
N LYS A 179 -1.89 18.94 -1.18
CA LYS A 179 -1.65 18.65 0.24
C LYS A 179 -2.95 18.68 1.05
N GLU A 180 -3.83 19.64 0.77
CA GLU A 180 -5.13 19.73 1.43
C GLU A 180 -6.02 18.52 1.10
N ILE A 181 -6.10 18.08 -0.17
CA ILE A 181 -6.81 16.86 -0.55
C ILE A 181 -6.27 15.67 0.24
N ASN A 182 -4.95 15.48 0.26
CA ASN A 182 -4.32 14.36 0.93
C ASN A 182 -4.59 14.38 2.44
N LYS A 183 -4.60 15.55 3.07
CA LYS A 183 -4.99 15.72 4.47
C LYS A 183 -6.46 15.35 4.70
N LEU A 184 -7.37 15.79 3.83
CA LEU A 184 -8.79 15.45 3.91
C LEU A 184 -9.05 13.96 3.65
N TYR A 185 -8.29 13.34 2.76
CA TYR A 185 -8.33 11.89 2.52
C TYR A 185 -7.91 11.10 3.76
N ALA A 186 -6.77 11.44 4.35
CA ALA A 186 -6.32 10.82 5.60
C ALA A 186 -7.35 10.96 6.73
N ALA A 187 -7.95 12.14 6.86
CA ALA A 187 -9.01 12.39 7.84
C ALA A 187 -10.29 11.58 7.58
N ALA A 188 -10.66 11.39 6.29
CA ALA A 188 -11.85 10.64 5.90
C ALA A 188 -11.76 9.15 6.26
N VAL A 189 -10.56 8.59 6.26
CA VAL A 189 -10.33 7.15 6.50
C VAL A 189 -9.67 6.85 7.85
N LYS A 190 -9.56 7.86 8.71
CA LYS A 190 -8.92 7.74 10.01
C LYS A 190 -9.55 6.61 10.85
N GLY A 191 -8.70 5.68 11.31
CA GLY A 191 -9.12 4.55 12.14
C GLY A 191 -9.82 3.41 11.38
N ASP A 192 -10.03 3.52 10.09
CA ASP A 192 -10.65 2.48 9.26
C ASP A 192 -9.63 1.38 8.92
N ARG A 193 -9.85 0.17 9.47
CA ARG A 193 -8.93 -0.96 9.28
C ARG A 193 -8.98 -1.59 7.89
N GLN A 194 -10.05 -1.36 7.15
CA GLN A 194 -10.21 -1.85 5.77
C GLN A 194 -9.34 -1.06 4.79
N ILE A 195 -8.88 0.15 5.18
CA ILE A 195 -8.21 1.08 4.29
C ILE A 195 -6.76 1.29 4.72
N THR A 196 -5.84 1.04 3.80
CA THR A 196 -4.42 1.36 3.97
C THR A 196 -4.07 2.58 3.11
N VAL A 197 -3.60 3.65 3.74
CA VAL A 197 -3.14 4.86 3.05
C VAL A 197 -1.66 4.75 2.76
N ILE A 198 -1.26 5.08 1.53
CA ILE A 198 0.15 5.15 1.12
C ILE A 198 0.49 6.60 0.79
N ASN A 199 1.55 7.13 1.39
CA ASN A 199 2.02 8.49 1.13
C ASN A 199 2.83 8.58 -0.17
N THR A 200 2.14 8.39 -1.29
CA THR A 200 2.73 8.49 -2.63
C THR A 200 3.11 9.92 -3.00
N TRP A 201 2.52 10.93 -2.36
CA TRP A 201 2.87 12.32 -2.59
C TRP A 201 4.33 12.61 -2.19
N ALA A 202 4.74 12.18 -1.01
CA ALA A 202 6.09 12.44 -0.50
C ALA A 202 7.19 11.80 -1.35
N MET A 203 6.90 10.68 -2.02
CA MET A 203 7.86 10.01 -2.91
C MET A 203 8.28 10.88 -4.09
N PHE A 204 7.39 11.74 -4.58
CA PHE A 204 7.52 12.41 -5.87
C PHE A 204 7.58 13.93 -5.75
N ALA A 205 7.29 14.49 -4.56
CA ALA A 205 7.36 15.92 -4.32
C ALA A 205 8.81 16.40 -4.22
N ASP A 206 9.08 17.56 -4.79
CA ASP A 206 10.28 18.34 -4.53
C ASP A 206 10.14 19.13 -3.21
N GLU A 207 11.13 19.93 -2.88
CA GLU A 207 11.15 20.80 -1.69
C GLU A 207 10.02 21.83 -1.63
N ASN A 208 9.48 22.21 -2.79
CA ASN A 208 8.35 23.13 -2.93
C ASN A 208 7.00 22.41 -2.98
N GLY A 209 7.00 21.08 -2.98
CA GLY A 209 5.81 20.23 -3.08
C GLY A 209 5.32 20.02 -4.51
N ASN A 210 6.11 20.39 -5.49
CA ASN A 210 5.81 20.16 -6.91
C ASN A 210 6.33 18.77 -7.36
N ALA A 211 5.82 18.29 -8.49
CA ALA A 211 6.30 17.06 -9.09
C ALA A 211 7.75 17.19 -9.56
N ARG A 212 8.61 16.24 -9.17
CA ARG A 212 9.98 16.19 -9.66
C ARG A 212 10.02 15.82 -11.14
N LYS A 213 10.69 16.63 -11.95
CA LYS A 213 10.80 16.43 -13.41
C LYS A 213 11.47 15.11 -13.80
N ALA A 214 12.32 14.57 -12.94
CA ALA A 214 13.01 13.30 -13.20
C ALA A 214 12.02 12.14 -13.37
N GLU A 215 10.97 12.10 -12.58
CA GLU A 215 9.93 11.09 -12.62
C GLU A 215 8.67 11.57 -13.38
N PHE A 216 8.45 12.90 -13.47
CA PHE A 216 7.29 13.52 -14.10
C PHE A 216 7.74 14.56 -15.15
N PRO A 217 8.15 14.13 -16.35
CA PRO A 217 8.69 15.06 -17.35
C PRO A 217 7.74 16.19 -17.74
N ASP A 218 6.44 15.95 -17.72
CA ASP A 218 5.39 16.93 -18.01
C ASP A 218 4.77 17.55 -16.74
N LEU A 219 5.32 17.26 -15.55
CA LEU A 219 4.84 17.70 -14.23
C LEU A 219 3.46 17.13 -13.84
N LEU A 220 3.02 16.05 -14.46
CA LEU A 220 1.73 15.41 -14.18
C LEU A 220 1.77 13.89 -14.28
N HIS A 221 2.35 13.33 -15.34
CA HIS A 221 2.35 11.91 -15.60
C HIS A 221 3.72 11.30 -15.33
N PRO A 222 3.76 10.19 -14.55
CA PRO A 222 5.01 9.51 -14.28
C PRO A 222 5.56 8.85 -15.54
N ASN A 223 6.88 8.87 -15.68
CA ASN A 223 7.60 8.05 -16.66
C ASN A 223 7.81 6.62 -16.13
N GLY A 224 8.56 5.79 -16.87
CA GLY A 224 8.85 4.40 -16.47
C GLY A 224 9.47 4.27 -15.09
N THR A 225 10.40 5.17 -14.72
CA THR A 225 10.99 5.22 -13.37
C THR A 225 9.96 5.55 -12.31
N GLY A 226 9.10 6.53 -12.56
CA GLY A 226 8.00 6.88 -11.62
C GLY A 226 7.04 5.71 -11.39
N TYR A 227 6.64 4.99 -12.45
CA TYR A 227 5.81 3.80 -12.30
C TYR A 227 6.52 2.68 -11.53
N GLN A 228 7.82 2.47 -11.76
CA GLN A 228 8.59 1.48 -11.01
C GLN A 228 8.66 1.84 -9.52
N MET A 229 8.92 3.10 -9.20
CA MET A 229 8.92 3.58 -7.80
C MET A 229 7.55 3.39 -7.14
N TRP A 230 6.46 3.72 -7.84
CA TRP A 230 5.11 3.49 -7.33
C TRP A 230 4.82 2.01 -7.10
N GLY A 231 5.20 1.14 -8.05
CA GLY A 231 5.07 -0.31 -7.91
C GLY A 231 5.85 -0.87 -6.72
N ASN A 232 7.09 -0.43 -6.53
CA ASN A 232 7.94 -0.85 -5.41
C ASN A 232 7.32 -0.45 -4.06
N THR A 233 6.68 0.70 -3.98
CA THR A 233 5.99 1.17 -2.76
C THR A 233 4.68 0.44 -2.50
N LEU A 234 3.92 0.09 -3.55
CA LEU A 234 2.69 -0.67 -3.42
C LEU A 234 2.95 -2.12 -3.00
N ARG A 235 3.99 -2.76 -3.54
CA ARG A 235 4.27 -4.19 -3.36
C ARG A 235 4.25 -4.64 -1.90
N PRO A 236 4.96 -4.04 -0.94
CA PRO A 236 4.94 -4.46 0.46
C PRO A 236 3.55 -4.49 1.07
N VAL A 237 2.73 -3.48 0.74
CA VAL A 237 1.35 -3.38 1.23
C VAL A 237 0.46 -4.44 0.59
N LEU A 238 0.55 -4.63 -0.73
CA LEU A 238 -0.24 -5.64 -1.44
C LEU A 238 0.11 -7.07 -1.00
N GLU A 239 1.39 -7.34 -0.71
CA GLU A 239 1.86 -8.60 -0.13
C GLU A 239 1.31 -8.81 1.29
N THR A 240 1.28 -7.78 2.12
CA THR A 240 0.72 -7.84 3.48
C THR A 240 -0.78 -8.11 3.47
N LEU A 241 -1.48 -7.58 2.47
CA LEU A 241 -2.93 -7.75 2.28
C LEU A 241 -3.31 -9.03 1.49
N ASP A 242 -2.35 -9.91 1.15
CA ASP A 242 -2.54 -11.12 0.33
C ASP A 242 -3.14 -10.85 -1.07
N LEU A 243 -2.92 -9.66 -1.60
CA LEU A 243 -3.43 -9.26 -2.93
C LEU A 243 -2.49 -9.67 -4.08
N VAL A 244 -1.26 -9.99 -3.76
CA VAL A 244 -0.22 -10.44 -4.69
C VAL A 244 0.58 -11.58 -4.08
N LYS A 245 1.21 -12.39 -4.92
CA LYS A 245 2.04 -13.49 -4.44
C LYS A 245 3.28 -12.99 -3.71
N VAL A 246 3.61 -13.66 -2.62
CA VAL A 246 4.83 -13.43 -1.86
C VAL A 246 5.81 -14.56 -2.17
N PRO A 247 7.04 -14.26 -2.62
CA PRO A 247 8.07 -15.27 -2.78
C PRO A 247 8.35 -15.99 -1.46
N VAL A 248 8.51 -17.29 -1.51
CA VAL A 248 8.91 -18.09 -0.33
C VAL A 248 10.34 -17.70 0.04
N ASP A 249 10.58 -17.40 1.31
CA ASP A 249 11.92 -17.17 1.84
C ASP A 249 12.48 -18.49 2.39
N ASP A 250 13.40 -19.10 1.66
CA ASP A 250 14.10 -20.35 2.01
C ASP A 250 15.41 -20.09 2.78
N PHE A 251 15.58 -18.90 3.31
CA PHE A 251 16.78 -18.48 4.02
C PHE A 251 17.11 -19.38 5.20
N LYS A 252 18.38 -19.76 5.30
CA LYS A 252 18.97 -20.43 6.47
C LYS A 252 20.06 -19.55 7.08
N PRO A 253 20.09 -19.40 8.41
CA PRO A 253 21.09 -18.57 9.06
C PRO A 253 22.50 -19.18 8.85
N GLU A 254 23.50 -18.34 8.83
CA GLU A 254 24.90 -18.71 8.76
C GLU A 254 25.30 -19.49 10.03
N PRO A 255 26.35 -20.34 10.00
CA PRO A 255 26.80 -21.10 11.15
C PRO A 255 27.05 -20.21 12.38
N GLY A 256 26.49 -20.61 13.51
CA GLY A 256 26.59 -19.92 14.79
C GLY A 256 25.58 -18.79 14.99
N TYR A 257 24.74 -18.45 14.01
CA TYR A 257 23.61 -17.55 14.20
C TYR A 257 22.35 -18.30 14.61
N GLU A 258 21.63 -17.75 15.58
CA GLU A 258 20.31 -18.20 16.02
C GLU A 258 19.27 -17.18 15.55
N MET A 259 18.12 -17.66 15.05
CA MET A 259 17.01 -16.79 14.65
C MET A 259 16.33 -16.21 15.88
N LEU A 260 16.21 -14.90 15.97
CA LEU A 260 15.41 -14.21 17.00
C LEU A 260 13.94 -14.08 16.61
N PHE A 261 13.62 -14.23 15.33
CA PHE A 261 12.28 -14.30 14.80
C PHE A 261 12.13 -15.58 13.97
N ASN A 262 11.15 -16.40 14.31
CA ASN A 262 10.95 -17.73 13.72
C ASN A 262 10.30 -17.70 12.32
N GLY A 263 9.87 -16.53 11.84
CA GLY A 263 9.20 -16.36 10.55
C GLY A 263 7.70 -16.73 10.55
N MET A 264 7.16 -17.26 11.64
CA MET A 264 5.79 -17.78 11.71
C MET A 264 4.88 -16.97 12.63
N ASP A 265 5.38 -16.64 13.82
CA ASP A 265 4.62 -15.94 14.85
C ASP A 265 5.54 -15.06 15.72
N LEU A 266 4.96 -14.36 16.69
CA LEU A 266 5.67 -13.45 17.59
C LEU A 266 6.25 -14.18 18.83
N THR A 267 6.49 -15.48 18.77
CA THR A 267 7.13 -16.23 19.87
C THR A 267 8.50 -15.64 20.18
N GLY A 268 8.75 -15.40 21.47
CA GLY A 268 9.96 -14.73 21.96
C GLY A 268 9.86 -13.22 22.00
N TRP A 269 8.73 -12.64 21.59
CA TRP A 269 8.49 -11.21 21.56
C TRP A 269 7.28 -10.79 22.39
N GLY A 270 7.29 -9.53 22.83
CA GLY A 270 6.20 -8.95 23.61
C GLY A 270 6.39 -7.48 23.93
N TYR A 271 5.49 -6.92 24.72
CA TYR A 271 5.60 -5.53 25.17
C TYR A 271 6.36 -5.41 26.49
N ARG A 272 7.05 -4.28 26.64
CA ARG A 272 7.74 -3.89 27.85
C ARG A 272 7.42 -2.44 28.20
N GLN A 273 7.53 -2.09 29.49
CA GLN A 273 7.41 -0.71 29.95
C GLN A 273 8.56 0.14 29.38
N LYS A 274 8.25 1.27 28.78
CA LYS A 274 9.21 2.16 28.10
C LYS A 274 10.39 2.57 29.00
N LYS A 275 10.15 2.88 30.27
CA LYS A 275 11.22 3.34 31.20
C LYS A 275 12.02 2.21 31.81
N THR A 276 11.37 1.19 32.35
CA THR A 276 11.98 0.12 33.13
C THR A 276 12.33 -1.13 32.34
N LEU A 277 11.81 -1.25 31.12
CA LEU A 277 11.86 -2.44 30.26
C LEU A 277 11.29 -3.70 30.94
N LYS A 278 10.49 -3.56 32.01
CA LYS A 278 9.76 -4.66 32.62
C LYS A 278 8.74 -5.23 31.62
N LYS A 279 8.70 -6.56 31.48
CA LYS A 279 7.74 -7.24 30.59
C LYS A 279 6.31 -6.94 31.03
N THR A 280 5.44 -6.62 30.07
CA THR A 280 4.02 -6.34 30.32
C THR A 280 3.10 -7.29 29.57
N GLU A 281 3.48 -7.71 28.39
CA GLU A 281 2.71 -8.63 27.55
C GLU A 281 3.61 -9.66 26.87
N ASN A 282 3.06 -10.82 26.59
CA ASN A 282 3.69 -11.93 25.89
C ASN A 282 2.86 -12.27 24.65
N PHE A 283 3.53 -12.42 23.51
CA PHE A 283 2.92 -12.77 22.24
C PHE A 283 3.32 -14.17 21.70
N ASP A 284 3.84 -15.05 22.56
CA ASP A 284 4.19 -16.42 22.14
C ASP A 284 2.99 -17.11 21.47
N GLY A 285 3.21 -17.67 20.28
CA GLY A 285 2.21 -18.35 19.47
C GLY A 285 1.16 -17.43 18.81
N LYS A 286 1.31 -16.11 18.93
CA LYS A 286 0.41 -15.14 18.29
C LYS A 286 1.04 -14.63 17.00
N ILE A 287 0.25 -14.55 15.94
CA ILE A 287 0.67 -13.95 14.67
C ILE A 287 0.56 -12.42 14.66
N ASP A 288 -0.10 -11.82 15.66
CA ASP A 288 -0.46 -10.42 15.68
C ASP A 288 -0.39 -9.86 17.11
N SER A 289 0.06 -8.63 17.24
CA SER A 289 -0.02 -7.89 18.50
C SER A 289 -1.45 -7.40 18.75
N LYS A 290 -1.77 -7.09 20.01
CA LYS A 290 -3.11 -6.71 20.45
C LYS A 290 -3.76 -5.59 19.62
N GLU A 291 -2.95 -4.63 19.17
CA GLU A 291 -3.42 -3.47 18.39
C GLU A 291 -3.21 -3.64 16.89
N HIS A 292 -2.91 -4.83 16.40
CA HIS A 292 -2.50 -5.10 15.01
C HIS A 292 -1.33 -4.22 14.55
N ARG A 293 -0.44 -3.87 15.48
CA ARG A 293 0.72 -3.03 15.18
C ARG A 293 1.88 -3.84 14.60
N TYR A 294 2.08 -5.04 15.15
CA TYR A 294 3.10 -5.97 14.72
C TYR A 294 2.45 -7.26 14.26
N LEU A 295 2.74 -7.65 13.04
CA LEU A 295 2.16 -8.82 12.39
C LEU A 295 3.27 -9.75 11.90
N ALA A 296 3.22 -11.02 12.28
CA ALA A 296 4.06 -12.05 11.71
C ALA A 296 3.35 -12.66 10.51
N LYS A 297 3.91 -12.47 9.31
CA LYS A 297 3.29 -12.95 8.07
C LYS A 297 4.33 -13.18 6.98
N HIS A 298 4.24 -14.30 6.26
CA HIS A 298 5.10 -14.64 5.12
C HIS A 298 6.61 -14.54 5.44
N GLY A 299 7.04 -15.04 6.59
CA GLY A 299 8.44 -14.97 7.02
C GLY A 299 8.91 -13.60 7.47
N ARG A 300 8.01 -12.62 7.57
CA ARG A 300 8.30 -11.23 7.92
C ARG A 300 7.60 -10.82 9.20
N LEU A 301 8.28 -9.99 9.98
CA LEU A 301 7.71 -9.23 11.07
C LEU A 301 7.38 -7.84 10.52
N ILE A 302 6.11 -7.53 10.39
CA ILE A 302 5.59 -6.34 9.74
C ILE A 302 5.11 -5.36 10.80
N VAL A 303 5.62 -4.14 10.73
CA VAL A 303 5.05 -2.98 11.43
C VAL A 303 4.01 -2.39 10.50
N THR A 304 2.75 -2.57 10.83
CA THR A 304 1.64 -2.09 9.97
C THR A 304 1.50 -0.57 10.04
N THR A 305 0.97 0.03 8.98
CA THR A 305 0.58 1.44 9.01
C THR A 305 -0.48 1.63 10.09
N PRO A 306 -0.25 2.47 11.11
CA PRO A 306 -1.24 2.67 12.15
C PRO A 306 -2.45 3.43 11.60
N PRO A 307 -3.67 3.11 12.04
CA PRO A 307 -4.70 4.12 12.08
C PRO A 307 -4.19 5.27 12.95
N GLU A 308 -4.33 6.50 12.49
CA GLU A 308 -3.94 7.68 13.27
C GLU A 308 -4.50 7.61 14.70
N GLY A 309 -3.69 8.02 15.68
CA GLY A 309 -4.08 8.07 17.09
C GLY A 309 -3.80 6.82 17.92
N ARG A 310 -3.17 5.77 17.36
CA ARG A 310 -2.65 4.66 18.17
C ARG A 310 -1.43 5.09 18.97
N ALA A 311 -1.38 4.67 20.24
CA ALA A 311 -0.16 4.80 21.05
C ALA A 311 0.94 3.89 20.47
N PHE A 312 2.15 4.41 20.39
CA PHE A 312 3.31 3.64 19.96
C PHE A 312 3.85 2.80 21.11
N THR A 313 3.78 1.48 21.00
CA THR A 313 4.41 0.54 21.92
C THR A 313 5.46 -0.24 21.16
N GLN A 314 6.71 -0.24 21.66
CA GLN A 314 7.79 -0.98 21.04
C GLN A 314 7.61 -2.47 21.31
N LEU A 315 7.93 -3.28 20.30
CA LEU A 315 8.01 -4.73 20.40
C LEU A 315 9.41 -5.15 20.86
N TRP A 316 9.53 -6.00 21.87
CA TRP A 316 10.79 -6.36 22.49
C TRP A 316 10.97 -7.87 22.58
N THR A 317 12.21 -8.35 22.43
CA THR A 317 12.54 -9.73 22.75
C THR A 317 12.30 -10.03 24.24
N HIS A 318 11.85 -11.25 24.55
CA HIS A 318 11.80 -11.72 25.94
C HIS A 318 13.19 -11.92 26.53
N GLN A 319 14.16 -12.30 25.69
CA GLN A 319 15.56 -12.47 26.05
C GLN A 319 16.26 -11.11 26.19
N GLU A 320 17.24 -11.06 27.07
CA GLU A 320 18.18 -9.97 27.24
C GLU A 320 19.60 -10.43 26.88
N PHE A 321 20.40 -9.51 26.37
CA PHE A 321 21.71 -9.78 25.78
C PHE A 321 22.78 -8.97 26.52
N GLY A 322 23.59 -9.65 27.35
CA GLY A 322 24.65 -9.05 28.20
C GLY A 322 26.09 -9.31 27.72
N SER A 323 26.27 -10.27 26.78
CA SER A 323 27.57 -10.57 26.19
C SER A 323 27.78 -9.83 24.87
N ASP A 324 28.99 -9.91 24.32
CA ASP A 324 29.27 -9.47 22.94
C ASP A 324 28.49 -10.32 21.94
N PHE A 325 28.02 -9.69 20.90
CA PHE A 325 27.26 -10.38 19.84
C PHE A 325 27.30 -9.62 18.52
N THR A 326 26.97 -10.33 17.45
CA THR A 326 26.64 -9.75 16.16
C THR A 326 25.16 -10.00 15.86
N LEU A 327 24.39 -8.91 15.70
CA LEU A 327 22.99 -8.96 15.24
C LEU A 327 22.94 -8.61 13.75
N LYS A 328 22.22 -9.42 12.99
CA LYS A 328 21.91 -9.13 11.58
C LYS A 328 20.40 -9.18 11.36
N LEU A 329 19.89 -8.30 10.54
CA LEU A 329 18.51 -8.30 10.10
C LEU A 329 18.41 -7.58 8.76
N GLU A 330 17.32 -7.84 8.04
CA GLU A 330 16.98 -7.05 6.88
C GLU A 330 15.70 -6.27 7.14
N PHE A 331 15.65 -5.02 6.66
CA PHE A 331 14.44 -4.21 6.68
C PHE A 331 14.06 -3.72 5.29
N ARG A 332 12.78 -3.51 5.09
CA ARG A 332 12.20 -2.85 3.90
C ARG A 332 11.24 -1.76 4.39
N ALA A 333 11.55 -0.52 4.06
CA ALA A 333 10.76 0.65 4.44
C ALA A 333 9.83 1.05 3.30
N ASN A 334 8.55 1.27 3.60
CA ASN A 334 7.67 1.97 2.69
C ASN A 334 7.98 3.48 2.68
N ALA A 335 7.46 4.22 1.71
CA ALA A 335 7.71 5.66 1.58
C ALA A 335 7.42 6.40 2.90
N GLU A 336 8.38 7.19 3.36
CA GLU A 336 8.37 7.92 4.64
C GLU A 336 8.18 7.06 5.90
N ALA A 337 8.36 5.76 5.83
CA ALA A 337 8.33 4.93 7.03
C ALA A 337 9.46 5.32 7.99
N ASP A 338 9.08 5.48 9.26
CA ASP A 338 10.00 5.77 10.36
C ASP A 338 9.88 4.68 11.42
N SER A 339 11.00 4.13 11.82
CA SER A 339 11.09 3.03 12.76
C SER A 339 12.49 2.98 13.38
N GLY A 340 12.80 1.90 14.08
CA GLY A 340 14.13 1.68 14.62
C GLY A 340 14.29 0.31 15.24
N VAL A 341 15.55 -0.08 15.37
CA VAL A 341 15.98 -1.25 16.11
C VAL A 341 16.61 -0.80 17.41
N PHE A 342 16.04 -1.18 18.53
CA PHE A 342 16.62 -0.92 19.85
C PHE A 342 17.65 -1.99 20.19
N ILE A 343 18.85 -1.54 20.59
CA ILE A 343 19.93 -2.41 21.03
C ILE A 343 20.14 -2.18 22.52
N ARG A 344 19.67 -3.08 23.36
CA ARG A 344 19.73 -2.96 24.83
C ARG A 344 19.05 -1.72 25.43
N LYS A 345 18.43 -0.84 24.66
CA LYS A 345 17.63 0.33 25.03
C LYS A 345 17.77 1.52 24.07
N PRO A 346 18.98 2.02 23.70
CA PRO A 346 19.09 3.06 22.69
C PRO A 346 18.64 2.53 21.32
N GLN A 347 18.11 3.43 20.50
CA GLN A 347 17.54 3.14 19.19
C GLN A 347 18.54 3.46 18.08
N LEU A 348 18.85 2.45 17.27
CA LEU A 348 19.39 2.65 15.94
C LEU A 348 18.23 2.93 15.00
N GLN A 349 18.20 4.08 14.36
CA GLN A 349 17.15 4.44 13.43
C GLN A 349 17.14 3.49 12.24
N CYS A 350 15.95 3.03 11.82
CA CYS A 350 15.69 2.36 10.55
C CYS A 350 14.57 3.13 9.86
N ARG A 351 14.88 3.77 8.74
CA ARG A 351 13.98 4.72 8.08
C ARG A 351 13.99 4.58 6.59
N ASP A 352 12.93 5.01 5.95
CA ASP A 352 13.00 5.35 4.54
C ASP A 352 13.94 6.55 4.31
N TYR A 353 14.69 6.52 3.21
CA TYR A 353 15.67 7.57 2.88
C TYR A 353 15.04 8.97 2.76
N LEU A 354 13.72 9.05 2.50
CA LEU A 354 13.00 10.33 2.41
C LEU A 354 12.84 11.02 3.76
N VAL A 355 12.87 10.28 4.88
CA VAL A 355 12.56 10.85 6.18
C VAL A 355 13.63 11.79 6.68
N ALA A 356 14.78 11.32 6.93
CA ALA A 356 15.95 12.07 7.36
C ALA A 356 17.09 11.14 7.83
N GLY A 357 18.21 11.74 8.21
CA GLY A 357 19.32 11.06 8.82
C GLY A 357 20.25 10.38 7.82
N PRO A 358 21.09 9.42 8.26
CA PRO A 358 22.18 8.90 7.46
C PRO A 358 21.75 8.20 6.18
N TYR A 359 20.52 7.71 6.10
CA TYR A 359 20.03 6.95 4.93
C TYR A 359 20.00 7.76 3.63
N LYS A 360 19.91 9.09 3.70
CA LYS A 360 20.01 9.96 2.51
C LYS A 360 21.41 9.95 1.90
N GLU A 361 22.42 9.72 2.73
CA GLU A 361 23.83 9.77 2.34
C GLU A 361 24.36 8.39 1.89
N LEU A 362 23.61 7.30 2.16
CA LEU A 362 24.03 5.95 1.80
C LEU A 362 23.89 5.72 0.29
N LYS A 363 24.97 5.31 -0.35
CA LYS A 363 25.03 5.01 -1.79
C LYS A 363 24.44 3.66 -2.14
N LYS A 364 24.39 2.72 -1.18
CA LYS A 364 23.92 1.35 -1.36
C LYS A 364 22.52 1.12 -0.80
N TYR A 365 21.85 2.17 -0.30
CA TYR A 365 20.48 2.07 0.17
C TYR A 365 19.54 1.72 -0.99
N LYS A 366 18.63 0.78 -0.76
CA LYS A 366 17.67 0.29 -1.76
C LYS A 366 16.27 0.75 -1.35
N ALA A 367 15.78 1.80 -1.98
CA ALA A 367 14.44 2.32 -1.73
C ALA A 367 13.34 1.30 -2.10
N GLY A 368 12.43 1.01 -1.15
CA GLY A 368 11.35 0.04 -1.34
C GLY A 368 11.80 -1.43 -1.46
N ASP A 369 13.06 -1.73 -1.15
CA ASP A 369 13.64 -3.07 -1.20
C ASP A 369 14.40 -3.39 0.10
N TRP A 370 14.93 -4.61 0.22
CA TRP A 370 15.57 -5.13 1.42
C TRP A 370 16.97 -4.54 1.63
N ASN A 371 17.18 -3.99 2.82
CA ASN A 371 18.45 -3.43 3.29
C ASN A 371 18.94 -4.20 4.52
N GLU A 372 20.18 -4.68 4.50
CA GLU A 372 20.75 -5.42 5.61
C GLU A 372 21.35 -4.47 6.65
N ILE A 373 20.96 -4.62 7.91
CA ILE A 373 21.58 -4.01 9.08
C ILE A 373 22.50 -5.04 9.75
N VAL A 374 23.72 -4.62 10.04
CA VAL A 374 24.66 -5.39 10.86
C VAL A 374 25.07 -4.55 12.06
N VAL A 375 24.93 -5.12 13.27
CA VAL A 375 25.30 -4.50 14.55
C VAL A 375 26.29 -5.40 15.26
N GLU A 376 27.52 -4.95 15.35
CA GLU A 376 28.62 -5.67 16.04
C GLU A 376 28.85 -5.05 17.42
N VAL A 377 28.44 -5.77 18.47
CA VAL A 377 28.54 -5.30 19.86
C VAL A 377 29.79 -5.82 20.54
N LYS A 378 30.56 -4.90 21.12
CA LYS A 378 31.70 -5.20 22.00
C LYS A 378 31.57 -4.38 23.30
N GLY A 379 31.32 -5.07 24.41
CA GLY A 379 31.05 -4.44 25.69
C GLY A 379 29.89 -3.46 25.64
N ARG A 380 30.20 -2.17 25.73
CA ARG A 380 29.22 -1.06 25.77
C ARG A 380 29.20 -0.21 24.48
N VAL A 381 29.79 -0.71 23.43
CA VAL A 381 29.83 -0.01 22.13
C VAL A 381 29.43 -0.96 21.02
N ALA A 382 28.72 -0.45 20.05
CA ALA A 382 28.45 -1.17 18.82
C ALA A 382 28.92 -0.38 17.59
N HIS A 383 29.35 -1.14 16.58
CA HIS A 383 29.51 -0.65 15.22
C HIS A 383 28.29 -1.07 14.41
N CYS A 384 27.62 -0.12 13.77
CA CYS A 384 26.40 -0.35 13.03
C CYS A 384 26.58 0.02 11.56
N SER A 385 26.13 -0.84 10.65
CA SER A 385 26.18 -0.60 9.20
C SER A 385 24.87 -0.98 8.50
N CYS A 386 24.63 -0.36 7.33
CA CYS A 386 23.58 -0.71 6.40
C CYS A 386 24.19 -1.04 5.04
N ASN A 387 23.92 -2.23 4.50
CA ASN A 387 24.49 -2.71 3.24
C ASN A 387 26.03 -2.57 3.17
N GLY A 388 26.70 -2.67 4.32
CA GLY A 388 28.14 -2.51 4.47
C GLY A 388 28.66 -1.06 4.53
N GLU A 389 27.75 -0.07 4.56
CA GLU A 389 28.10 1.35 4.79
C GLU A 389 27.83 1.71 6.25
N VAL A 390 28.73 2.45 6.87
CA VAL A 390 28.67 2.80 8.30
C VAL A 390 27.50 3.73 8.58
N LEU A 391 26.65 3.35 9.54
CA LEU A 391 25.60 4.19 10.11
C LEU A 391 26.06 4.87 11.40
N GLU A 392 26.63 4.08 12.31
CA GLU A 392 27.14 4.52 13.61
C GLU A 392 28.43 3.76 13.93
N ALA A 393 29.53 4.46 14.00
CA ALA A 393 30.85 3.85 14.28
C ALA A 393 31.03 3.48 15.77
N GLU A 394 30.45 4.27 16.67
CA GLU A 394 30.57 4.12 18.12
C GLU A 394 29.23 4.29 18.84
N PHE A 395 28.26 3.42 18.54
CA PHE A 395 26.95 3.45 19.17
C PHE A 395 27.01 3.00 20.63
N LYS A 396 26.73 3.91 21.56
CA LYS A 396 26.89 3.65 23.02
C LYS A 396 25.69 2.83 23.56
N LEU A 397 26.01 1.78 24.32
CA LEU A 397 25.07 0.80 24.83
C LEU A 397 25.12 0.62 26.34
N PRO A 398 24.04 0.23 27.03
CA PRO A 398 24.08 -0.40 28.35
C PRO A 398 24.80 -1.75 28.31
N LEU A 399 25.17 -2.28 29.47
CA LEU A 399 25.84 -3.60 29.60
C LEU A 399 24.97 -4.74 29.13
N SER A 400 23.66 -4.65 29.38
CA SER A 400 22.68 -5.66 28.95
C SER A 400 21.35 -5.02 28.64
N GLY A 401 20.48 -5.77 27.99
CA GLY A 401 19.11 -5.40 27.67
C GLY A 401 18.55 -6.17 26.47
N PRO A 402 17.26 -6.02 26.21
CA PRO A 402 16.60 -6.69 25.10
C PRO A 402 16.91 -5.99 23.75
N ILE A 403 16.54 -6.68 22.68
CA ILE A 403 16.43 -6.10 21.35
C ILE A 403 14.98 -5.72 21.11
N GLY A 404 14.72 -4.58 20.48
CA GLY A 404 13.36 -4.11 20.22
C GLY A 404 13.19 -3.55 18.83
N LEU A 405 11.94 -3.46 18.40
CA LEU A 405 11.52 -2.82 17.16
C LEU A 405 10.54 -1.71 17.46
N GLU A 406 10.70 -0.59 16.80
CA GLU A 406 9.75 0.52 16.89
C GLU A 406 8.68 0.43 15.83
N GLY A 407 7.47 0.79 16.21
CA GLY A 407 6.37 0.96 15.28
C GLY A 407 5.92 2.42 15.27
N ASP A 408 6.63 3.31 14.58
CA ASP A 408 6.26 4.72 14.53
C ASP A 408 5.32 5.03 13.36
N ARG A 409 5.81 5.27 12.18
CA ARG A 409 5.04 5.80 11.05
C ARG A 409 5.31 4.98 9.78
N GLY A 410 4.28 4.78 8.95
CA GLY A 410 4.36 4.00 7.71
C GLY A 410 4.49 2.49 7.96
N GLN A 411 4.54 1.72 6.88
CA GLN A 411 4.81 0.28 6.96
C GLN A 411 6.31 0.03 6.92
N MET A 412 6.80 -0.73 7.92
CA MET A 412 8.16 -1.23 7.98
C MET A 412 8.12 -2.76 8.09
N GLU A 413 8.96 -3.43 7.36
CA GLU A 413 9.06 -4.88 7.41
C GLU A 413 10.46 -5.30 7.83
N TYR A 414 10.54 -6.34 8.65
CA TYR A 414 11.77 -6.95 9.10
C TYR A 414 11.76 -8.43 8.80
N ARG A 415 12.91 -8.99 8.39
CA ARG A 415 13.09 -10.42 8.20
C ARG A 415 14.50 -10.85 8.56
N ARG A 416 14.73 -12.17 8.66
CA ARG A 416 16.04 -12.76 8.89
C ARG A 416 16.76 -12.18 10.11
N ILE A 417 15.98 -11.87 11.16
CA ILE A 417 16.49 -11.32 12.42
C ILE A 417 17.24 -12.43 13.14
N ARG A 418 18.54 -12.34 13.20
CA ARG A 418 19.43 -13.38 13.70
C ARG A 418 20.59 -12.81 14.50
N LEU A 419 21.05 -13.55 15.50
CA LEU A 419 22.09 -13.13 16.40
C LEU A 419 23.10 -14.26 16.61
N LYS A 420 24.39 -13.88 16.65
CA LYS A 420 25.50 -14.75 17.03
C LYS A 420 26.18 -14.16 18.27
N LYS A 421 26.33 -14.96 19.31
CA LYS A 421 27.18 -14.61 20.47
C LYS A 421 28.64 -14.78 20.07
N ASN A 422 29.47 -13.76 20.39
CA ASN A 422 30.88 -13.70 20.04
C ASN A 422 31.73 -14.20 21.21
#